data_3af97d377a56421ed2799e3ad737394f
#
_entry.id   3af97d377a56421ed2799e3ad737394f
#
_cell.length_a   1.000
_cell.length_b   1.000
_cell.length_c   1.000
_cell.angle_alpha   90.00
_cell.angle_beta   90.00
_cell.angle_gamma   90.00
#
_symmetry.space_group_name_H-M   'P 1'
#
loop_
_entity.id
_entity.type
_entity.pdbx_description
1 polymer ?
#
loop_
_entity_poly.entity_id
_entity_poly.type
_entity_poly.pdbx_seq_one_letter_code
_entity_poly.pdbx_strand_id
1 'polypeptide(L)'
;MTLRFPDLNGWLAWQETLNPKAIDLGLERVRRVWGRMGPAQLPFPVITVAGTNGKGSCVAMFEAIYRAAGYRTACYTSPHLLRYTERIRCDGEEVGEQALCEAFERVDRARGHGPEQVLLTFFEFGTLAALDLFLRWSPDVAILEVGLGGRLDAVNLIDPDVALITTIGRDHMAWLGEDLDAIALEKAGVMRPGRTAVIGSRVPPPALRARAVEIGAEVAQLGLEFDVHRVPDGWHWQAGGSAPLAMPSPALRGPFQLDNAAAVLMAVSVLAPRLPVSVNAMRQGLHRAHLAGRFQVFPGAPTLILDVAHNGQAAQALAETLRAFPCPGRRHAVLGVLRDKAVGEILEPLLPLFSTWDLGQSDDARALPVADLHAAVMAAIGAGVDPACVRAHASIAAALAAARARAGVGDCVVVFGSFTTVEVALRASADGTGVTP
;
A
#
# COMPACT_ATOMS: atom_id res chain seq x y z
N MET A 1 21.82 24.67 -12.76
CA MET A 1 21.97 24.40 -11.30
C MET A 1 22.73 23.08 -11.17
N THR A 2 23.87 23.04 -10.48
CA THR A 2 24.64 21.79 -10.36
C THR A 2 23.99 20.95 -9.27
N LEU A 3 23.54 19.74 -9.62
CA LEU A 3 22.99 18.78 -8.67
C LEU A 3 24.13 18.16 -7.83
N ARG A 4 23.86 17.78 -6.58
CA ARG A 4 24.84 17.06 -5.73
C ARG A 4 25.24 15.72 -6.37
N PHE A 5 24.28 14.99 -6.93
CA PHE A 5 24.50 13.72 -7.63
C PHE A 5 23.93 13.80 -9.04
N PRO A 6 24.59 13.17 -10.03
CA PRO A 6 24.17 13.25 -11.43
C PRO A 6 22.91 12.43 -11.74
N ASP A 7 22.58 11.42 -10.91
CA ASP A 7 21.51 10.48 -11.15
C ASP A 7 20.73 10.14 -9.86
N LEU A 8 19.60 9.49 -10.03
CA LEU A 8 18.70 9.09 -8.94
C LEU A 8 19.35 8.08 -7.97
N ASN A 9 20.11 7.12 -8.48
CA ASN A 9 20.74 6.08 -7.64
C ASN A 9 21.75 6.69 -6.67
N GLY A 10 22.54 7.67 -7.10
CA GLY A 10 23.44 8.40 -6.22
C GLY A 10 22.72 9.14 -5.10
N TRP A 11 21.57 9.77 -5.42
CA TRP A 11 20.71 10.40 -4.42
C TRP A 11 20.16 9.40 -3.40
N LEU A 12 19.63 8.27 -3.85
CA LEU A 12 19.01 7.27 -2.98
C LEU A 12 20.04 6.61 -2.05
N ALA A 13 21.18 6.17 -2.60
CA ALA A 13 22.25 5.58 -1.81
C ALA A 13 22.77 6.53 -0.72
N TRP A 14 22.92 7.82 -1.06
CA TRP A 14 23.34 8.82 -0.08
C TRP A 14 22.27 9.09 0.99
N GLN A 15 20.98 9.16 0.62
CA GLN A 15 19.89 9.38 1.57
C GLN A 15 19.83 8.27 2.65
N GLU A 16 20.14 7.03 2.30
CA GLU A 16 20.22 5.92 3.26
C GLU A 16 21.29 6.11 4.34
N THR A 17 22.31 6.92 4.07
CA THR A 17 23.41 7.21 5.00
C THR A 17 23.18 8.44 5.88
N LEU A 18 22.14 9.24 5.60
CA LEU A 18 21.92 10.54 6.25
C LEU A 18 21.53 10.44 7.73
N ASN A 19 20.71 9.46 8.06
CA ASN A 19 20.25 9.24 9.42
C ASN A 19 20.69 7.84 9.88
N PRO A 20 21.36 7.71 11.03
CA PRO A 20 21.78 6.40 11.56
C PRO A 20 20.58 5.49 11.88
N LYS A 21 19.38 6.07 12.02
CA LYS A 21 18.14 5.33 12.22
C LYS A 21 17.36 5.28 10.90
N ALA A 22 17.12 4.08 10.40
CA ALA A 22 16.30 3.87 9.22
C ALA A 22 14.84 4.38 9.42
N ILE A 23 14.32 4.25 10.64
CA ILE A 23 13.03 4.77 11.09
C ILE A 23 13.25 5.62 12.34
N ASP A 24 12.82 6.87 12.30
CA ASP A 24 12.89 7.82 13.42
C ASP A 24 11.61 8.68 13.37
N LEU A 25 10.57 8.20 14.07
CA LEU A 25 9.24 8.82 14.05
C LEU A 25 9.26 10.18 14.75
N GLY A 26 8.70 11.19 14.10
CA GLY A 26 8.58 12.54 14.63
C GLY A 26 8.40 13.60 13.54
N LEU A 27 7.66 14.66 13.85
CA LEU A 27 7.34 15.71 12.86
C LEU A 27 8.23 16.93 12.94
N GLU A 28 9.08 17.06 13.96
CA GLU A 28 9.86 18.28 14.18
C GLU A 28 10.87 18.55 13.06
N ARG A 29 11.59 17.52 12.64
CA ARG A 29 12.57 17.59 11.55
C ARG A 29 11.93 18.03 10.23
N VAL A 30 10.87 17.34 9.84
CA VAL A 30 10.16 17.65 8.58
C VAL A 30 9.50 19.03 8.63
N ARG A 31 8.91 19.43 9.76
CA ARG A 31 8.34 20.79 9.94
C ARG A 31 9.39 21.89 9.80
N ARG A 32 10.57 21.68 10.39
CA ARG A 32 11.68 22.64 10.30
C ARG A 32 12.16 22.80 8.85
N VAL A 33 12.27 21.72 8.09
CA VAL A 33 12.70 21.77 6.70
C VAL A 33 11.59 22.31 5.81
N TRP A 34 10.35 21.83 5.96
CA TRP A 34 9.20 22.26 5.18
C TRP A 34 8.91 23.75 5.36
N GLY A 35 9.05 24.27 6.56
CA GLY A 35 8.87 25.72 6.83
C GLY A 35 9.82 26.63 6.02
N ARG A 36 10.87 26.06 5.39
CA ARG A 36 11.77 26.76 4.46
C ARG A 36 11.44 26.50 2.98
N MET A 37 10.53 25.56 2.69
CA MET A 37 10.24 25.10 1.33
C MET A 37 8.83 25.46 0.86
N GLY A 38 7.85 25.41 1.74
CA GLY A 38 6.45 25.50 1.35
C GLY A 38 5.53 26.09 2.42
N PRO A 39 4.25 26.29 2.09
CA PRO A 39 3.25 26.81 3.01
C PRO A 39 2.83 25.77 4.04
N ALA A 40 2.33 26.23 5.18
CA ALA A 40 1.79 25.34 6.21
C ALA A 40 0.58 24.51 5.72
N GLN A 41 -0.20 25.07 4.78
CA GLN A 41 -1.31 24.39 4.12
C GLN A 41 -1.11 24.41 2.61
N LEU A 42 -1.41 23.30 1.97
CA LEU A 42 -1.35 23.22 0.50
C LEU A 42 -2.56 23.94 -0.12
N PRO A 43 -2.41 24.55 -1.31
CA PRO A 43 -3.48 25.34 -1.94
C PRO A 43 -4.58 24.50 -2.61
N PHE A 44 -4.51 23.18 -2.48
CA PHE A 44 -5.44 22.20 -3.05
C PHE A 44 -5.88 21.21 -1.97
N PRO A 45 -7.02 20.53 -2.14
CA PRO A 45 -7.50 19.49 -1.23
C PRO A 45 -6.50 18.34 -1.05
N VAL A 46 -6.39 17.87 0.19
CA VAL A 46 -5.52 16.77 0.57
C VAL A 46 -6.35 15.63 1.18
N ILE A 47 -6.15 14.42 0.66
CA ILE A 47 -6.67 13.18 1.23
C ILE A 47 -5.50 12.42 1.84
N THR A 48 -5.56 12.13 3.14
CA THR A 48 -4.55 11.28 3.80
C THR A 48 -5.12 9.89 4.04
N VAL A 49 -4.42 8.86 3.56
CA VAL A 49 -4.82 7.46 3.69
C VAL A 49 -3.91 6.74 4.67
N ALA A 50 -4.45 6.35 5.82
CA ALA A 50 -3.79 5.55 6.85
C ALA A 50 -4.45 4.17 6.99
N GLY A 51 -3.82 3.27 7.71
CA GLY A 51 -4.35 1.92 7.95
C GLY A 51 -3.23 0.88 7.96
N THR A 52 -3.56 -0.37 8.26
CA THR A 52 -2.60 -1.48 8.16
C THR A 52 -2.54 -1.99 6.72
N ASN A 53 -3.64 -2.48 6.18
CA ASN A 53 -3.75 -2.96 4.80
C ASN A 53 -4.75 -2.11 4.00
N GLY A 54 -4.65 -2.13 2.66
CA GLY A 54 -5.61 -1.45 1.77
C GLY A 54 -5.26 -0.02 1.40
N LYS A 55 -4.26 0.62 2.04
CA LYS A 55 -3.88 2.02 1.78
C LYS A 55 -3.60 2.28 0.29
N GLY A 56 -2.63 1.61 -0.30
CA GLY A 56 -2.28 1.77 -1.72
C GLY A 56 -3.45 1.46 -2.66
N SER A 57 -4.31 0.46 -2.34
CA SER A 57 -5.53 0.19 -3.12
C SER A 57 -6.50 1.37 -3.10
N CYS A 58 -6.70 2.00 -1.93
CA CYS A 58 -7.53 3.20 -1.82
C CYS A 58 -6.93 4.37 -2.59
N VAL A 59 -5.60 4.60 -2.51
CA VAL A 59 -4.93 5.64 -3.31
C VAL A 59 -5.13 5.42 -4.80
N ALA A 60 -4.96 4.19 -5.30
CA ALA A 60 -5.18 3.87 -6.70
C ALA A 60 -6.63 4.09 -7.15
N MET A 61 -7.62 3.77 -6.29
CA MET A 61 -9.03 4.03 -6.56
C MET A 61 -9.34 5.54 -6.57
N PHE A 62 -8.81 6.33 -5.61
CA PHE A 62 -8.96 7.79 -5.60
C PHE A 62 -8.40 8.40 -6.88
N GLU A 63 -7.16 8.08 -7.22
CA GLU A 63 -6.49 8.58 -8.43
C GLU A 63 -7.33 8.29 -9.67
N ALA A 64 -7.77 7.03 -9.84
CA ALA A 64 -8.55 6.62 -11.00
C ALA A 64 -9.92 7.33 -11.08
N ILE A 65 -10.60 7.55 -9.95
CA ILE A 65 -11.90 8.24 -9.89
C ILE A 65 -11.75 9.73 -10.22
N TYR A 66 -10.80 10.43 -9.59
CA TYR A 66 -10.61 11.85 -9.86
C TYR A 66 -10.11 12.12 -11.28
N ARG A 67 -9.23 11.27 -11.82
CA ARG A 67 -8.83 11.35 -13.23
C ARG A 67 -10.00 11.08 -14.19
N ALA A 68 -10.86 10.11 -13.88
CA ALA A 68 -12.08 9.87 -14.67
C ALA A 68 -13.06 11.05 -14.61
N ALA A 69 -13.02 11.87 -13.57
CA ALA A 69 -13.77 13.10 -13.43
C ALA A 69 -13.09 14.31 -14.10
N GLY A 70 -11.88 14.16 -14.66
CA GLY A 70 -11.13 15.20 -15.36
C GLY A 70 -10.24 16.06 -14.46
N TYR A 71 -10.05 15.68 -13.19
CA TYR A 71 -9.15 16.39 -12.26
C TYR A 71 -7.69 15.96 -12.44
N ARG A 72 -6.78 16.91 -12.23
CA ARG A 72 -5.35 16.66 -12.11
C ARG A 72 -5.06 16.11 -10.72
N THR A 73 -4.44 14.95 -10.66
CA THR A 73 -4.15 14.25 -9.39
C THR A 73 -2.67 14.26 -9.08
N ALA A 74 -2.32 14.29 -7.79
CA ALA A 74 -0.98 14.00 -7.32
C ALA A 74 -1.05 12.93 -6.22
N CYS A 75 -0.23 11.89 -6.33
CA CYS A 75 -0.23 10.76 -5.40
C CYS A 75 1.17 10.52 -4.82
N TYR A 76 1.23 10.30 -3.50
CA TYR A 76 2.42 9.81 -2.81
C TYR A 76 2.11 8.49 -2.14
N THR A 77 2.87 7.43 -2.50
CA THR A 77 2.65 6.05 -2.04
C THR A 77 3.95 5.40 -1.58
N SER A 78 3.87 4.37 -0.73
CA SER A 78 5.02 3.57 -0.30
C SER A 78 4.64 2.18 0.20
N PRO A 79 5.54 1.19 0.08
CA PRO A 79 6.79 1.23 -0.71
C PRO A 79 6.53 1.13 -2.21
N HIS A 80 7.57 1.29 -3.03
CA HIS A 80 7.54 0.96 -4.46
C HIS A 80 7.79 -0.54 -4.69
N LEU A 81 7.54 -1.02 -5.91
CA LEU A 81 7.87 -2.38 -6.32
C LEU A 81 9.16 -2.45 -7.15
N LEU A 82 9.24 -1.72 -8.25
CA LEU A 82 10.37 -1.81 -9.20
C LEU A 82 11.26 -0.57 -9.21
N ARG A 83 10.66 0.63 -9.10
CA ARG A 83 11.35 1.92 -9.24
C ARG A 83 10.93 2.88 -8.15
N TYR A 84 11.85 3.67 -7.65
CA TYR A 84 11.55 4.69 -6.64
C TYR A 84 10.52 5.72 -7.13
N THR A 85 10.51 6.01 -8.43
CA THR A 85 9.60 6.96 -9.09
C THR A 85 8.12 6.59 -8.93
N GLU A 86 7.78 5.31 -8.76
CA GLU A 86 6.43 4.82 -8.48
C GLU A 86 5.78 5.49 -7.27
N ARG A 87 6.61 5.96 -6.31
CA ARG A 87 6.12 6.60 -5.08
C ARG A 87 5.45 7.94 -5.31
N ILE A 88 5.78 8.63 -6.40
CA ILE A 88 5.32 9.99 -6.69
C ILE A 88 4.74 10.02 -8.10
N ARG A 89 3.44 10.21 -8.19
CA ARG A 89 2.73 10.26 -9.48
C ARG A 89 1.96 11.57 -9.63
N CYS A 90 1.88 12.05 -10.87
CA CYS A 90 1.01 13.14 -11.30
C CYS A 90 0.19 12.67 -12.49
N ASP A 91 -1.13 12.77 -12.40
CA ASP A 91 -2.07 12.31 -13.44
C ASP A 91 -1.88 10.84 -13.86
N GLY A 92 -1.51 9.98 -12.87
CA GLY A 92 -1.27 8.56 -13.07
C GLY A 92 0.10 8.21 -13.65
N GLU A 93 0.91 9.21 -14.00
CA GLU A 93 2.27 9.01 -14.51
C GLU A 93 3.30 9.19 -13.40
N GLU A 94 4.32 8.33 -13.38
CA GLU A 94 5.43 8.44 -12.46
C GLU A 94 6.23 9.72 -12.73
N VAL A 95 6.75 10.33 -11.66
CA VAL A 95 7.68 11.45 -11.80
C VAL A 95 8.93 11.04 -12.58
N GLY A 96 9.38 11.91 -13.50
CA GLY A 96 10.67 11.70 -14.17
C GLY A 96 11.85 11.82 -13.19
N GLU A 97 12.87 10.98 -13.36
CA GLU A 97 14.04 10.94 -12.48
C GLU A 97 14.73 12.29 -12.33
N GLN A 98 14.83 13.08 -13.41
CA GLN A 98 15.43 14.41 -13.36
C GLN A 98 14.63 15.36 -12.45
N ALA A 99 13.29 15.40 -12.58
CA ALA A 99 12.44 16.24 -11.75
C ALA A 99 12.54 15.85 -10.28
N LEU A 100 12.67 14.55 -10.01
CA LEU A 100 12.88 14.03 -8.67
C LEU A 100 14.25 14.40 -8.10
N CYS A 101 15.33 14.29 -8.88
CA CYS A 101 16.67 14.74 -8.48
C CYS A 101 16.71 16.25 -8.17
N GLU A 102 16.02 17.05 -8.97
CA GLU A 102 15.87 18.50 -8.70
C GLU A 102 15.08 18.78 -7.41
N ALA A 103 14.04 18.01 -7.12
CA ALA A 103 13.31 18.10 -5.85
C ALA A 103 14.21 17.70 -4.67
N PHE A 104 14.98 16.64 -4.80
CA PHE A 104 15.97 16.23 -3.80
C PHE A 104 17.01 17.31 -3.55
N GLU A 105 17.52 17.98 -4.57
CA GLU A 105 18.44 19.12 -4.41
C GLU A 105 17.81 20.26 -3.61
N ARG A 106 16.52 20.55 -3.82
CA ARG A 106 15.80 21.59 -3.06
C ARG A 106 15.62 21.20 -1.58
N VAL A 107 15.29 19.94 -1.32
CA VAL A 107 15.22 19.39 0.05
C VAL A 107 16.58 19.48 0.74
N ASP A 108 17.66 19.06 0.04
CA ASP A 108 19.03 19.10 0.58
C ASP A 108 19.45 20.53 0.98
N ARG A 109 19.14 21.51 0.17
CA ARG A 109 19.39 22.93 0.50
C ARG A 109 18.56 23.38 1.69
N ALA A 110 17.28 23.00 1.74
CA ALA A 110 16.38 23.42 2.80
C ALA A 110 16.72 22.81 4.15
N ARG A 111 17.23 21.58 4.21
CA ARG A 111 17.68 20.96 5.48
C ARG A 111 18.94 21.62 6.05
N GLY A 112 19.67 22.44 5.24
CA GLY A 112 20.84 23.20 5.65
C GLY A 112 22.14 22.39 5.62
N HIS A 113 23.23 23.07 6.00
CA HIS A 113 24.58 22.51 6.05
C HIS A 113 25.26 22.83 7.38
N GLY A 114 26.29 22.06 7.72
CA GLY A 114 27.07 22.28 8.94
C GLY A 114 26.34 21.91 10.23
N PRO A 115 26.67 22.53 11.39
CA PRO A 115 26.16 22.13 12.70
C PRO A 115 24.64 22.21 12.87
N GLU A 116 23.96 23.06 12.09
CA GLU A 116 22.51 23.22 12.14
C GLU A 116 21.75 22.36 11.13
N GLN A 117 22.45 21.50 10.44
CA GLN A 117 21.87 20.60 9.45
C GLN A 117 20.82 19.66 10.08
N VAL A 118 19.67 19.54 9.41
CA VAL A 118 18.63 18.57 9.82
C VAL A 118 18.93 17.20 9.21
N LEU A 119 19.05 16.19 10.06
CA LEU A 119 19.24 14.80 9.62
C LEU A 119 17.86 14.17 9.34
N LEU A 120 17.47 14.15 8.08
CA LEU A 120 16.24 13.51 7.63
C LEU A 120 16.45 12.00 7.44
N THR A 121 15.43 11.21 7.75
CA THR A 121 15.35 9.81 7.30
C THR A 121 15.07 9.73 5.81
N PHE A 122 15.33 8.58 5.21
CA PHE A 122 15.01 8.29 3.80
C PHE A 122 13.53 8.61 3.45
N PHE A 123 12.60 8.22 4.32
CA PHE A 123 11.17 8.48 4.12
C PHE A 123 10.82 9.97 4.27
N GLU A 124 11.35 10.64 5.27
CA GLU A 124 11.15 12.08 5.46
C GLU A 124 11.66 12.89 4.26
N PHE A 125 12.81 12.51 3.72
CA PHE A 125 13.40 13.15 2.54
C PHE A 125 12.50 13.00 1.31
N GLY A 126 12.03 11.77 1.05
CA GLY A 126 11.10 11.49 -0.04
C GLY A 126 9.75 12.19 0.09
N THR A 127 9.20 12.26 1.31
CA THR A 127 7.94 12.97 1.59
C THR A 127 8.06 14.46 1.27
N LEU A 128 9.14 15.12 1.71
CA LEU A 128 9.39 16.53 1.41
C LEU A 128 9.56 16.78 -0.09
N ALA A 129 10.25 15.91 -0.80
CA ALA A 129 10.39 16.00 -2.25
C ALA A 129 9.05 15.84 -2.99
N ALA A 130 8.19 14.91 -2.53
CA ALA A 130 6.85 14.74 -3.08
C ALA A 130 6.00 16.02 -2.90
N LEU A 131 6.00 16.60 -1.72
CA LEU A 131 5.27 17.85 -1.42
C LEU A 131 5.79 19.03 -2.24
N ASP A 132 7.11 19.16 -2.44
CA ASP A 132 7.70 20.20 -3.29
C ASP A 132 7.25 20.03 -4.76
N LEU A 133 7.24 18.82 -5.28
CA LEU A 133 6.75 18.52 -6.62
C LEU A 133 5.25 18.86 -6.75
N PHE A 134 4.44 18.49 -5.77
CA PHE A 134 2.99 18.78 -5.77
C PHE A 134 2.70 20.29 -5.80
N LEU A 135 3.44 21.09 -5.03
CA LEU A 135 3.31 22.54 -5.11
C LEU A 135 3.60 23.09 -6.51
N ARG A 136 4.59 22.51 -7.22
CA ARG A 136 4.97 22.94 -8.57
C ARG A 136 3.99 22.50 -9.64
N TRP A 137 3.43 21.31 -9.49
CA TRP A 137 2.42 20.77 -10.42
C TRP A 137 1.06 21.40 -10.23
N SER A 138 0.77 21.91 -9.02
CA SER A 138 -0.54 22.50 -8.66
C SER A 138 -1.70 21.59 -9.07
N PRO A 139 -1.81 20.37 -8.51
CA PRO A 139 -2.90 19.46 -8.82
C PRO A 139 -4.23 20.00 -8.29
N ASP A 140 -5.35 19.44 -8.76
CA ASP A 140 -6.67 19.72 -8.20
C ASP A 140 -6.89 19.00 -6.88
N VAL A 141 -6.20 17.85 -6.66
CA VAL A 141 -6.24 17.06 -5.42
C VAL A 141 -4.94 16.29 -5.22
N ALA A 142 -4.46 16.23 -3.96
CA ALA A 142 -3.36 15.38 -3.54
C ALA A 142 -3.84 14.23 -2.67
N ILE A 143 -3.33 13.03 -2.91
CA ILE A 143 -3.62 11.80 -2.18
C ILE A 143 -2.33 11.28 -1.56
N LEU A 144 -2.25 11.25 -0.23
CA LEU A 144 -1.06 10.94 0.53
C LEU A 144 -1.24 9.63 1.30
N GLU A 145 -0.42 8.63 1.00
CA GLU A 145 -0.36 7.38 1.77
C GLU A 145 0.59 7.51 2.95
N VAL A 146 0.10 7.20 4.16
CA VAL A 146 0.94 7.09 5.36
C VAL A 146 1.87 5.88 5.24
N GLY A 147 3.16 6.10 5.50
CA GLY A 147 4.16 5.03 5.49
C GLY A 147 4.05 4.12 6.71
N LEU A 148 4.09 4.69 7.92
CA LEU A 148 4.07 3.94 9.18
C LEU A 148 3.28 4.67 10.27
N GLY A 149 2.35 3.94 10.90
CA GLY A 149 1.54 4.52 12.00
C GLY A 149 0.55 5.57 11.47
N GLY A 150 0.80 6.82 11.73
CA GLY A 150 0.01 7.97 11.30
C GLY A 150 0.42 9.25 12.02
N ARG A 151 0.28 9.29 13.34
CA ARG A 151 0.48 10.48 14.18
C ARG A 151 1.84 11.16 13.98
N LEU A 152 2.90 10.38 13.89
CA LEU A 152 4.29 10.84 13.76
C LEU A 152 4.91 10.56 12.39
N ASP A 153 4.11 10.11 11.44
CA ASP A 153 4.55 9.89 10.06
C ASP A 153 4.80 11.21 9.34
N ALA A 154 5.83 11.27 8.51
CA ALA A 154 6.20 12.50 7.79
C ALA A 154 5.07 13.06 6.92
N VAL A 155 4.20 12.21 6.37
CA VAL A 155 3.01 12.60 5.61
C VAL A 155 2.04 13.44 6.45
N ASN A 156 1.97 13.19 7.75
CA ASN A 156 1.12 13.92 8.69
C ASN A 156 1.61 15.35 9.01
N LEU A 157 2.67 15.79 8.32
CA LEU A 157 3.10 17.19 8.28
C LEU A 157 2.00 18.12 7.73
N ILE A 158 1.23 17.62 6.76
CA ILE A 158 0.15 18.35 6.09
C ILE A 158 -1.20 17.91 6.67
N ASP A 159 -2.03 18.88 7.03
CA ASP A 159 -3.38 18.61 7.49
C ASP A 159 -4.29 18.19 6.33
N PRO A 160 -4.96 17.02 6.40
CA PRO A 160 -5.86 16.58 5.35
C PRO A 160 -7.21 17.29 5.41
N ASP A 161 -7.87 17.44 4.26
CA ASP A 161 -9.28 17.81 4.16
C ASP A 161 -10.19 16.60 4.51
N VAL A 162 -9.72 15.37 4.17
CA VAL A 162 -10.36 14.11 4.56
C VAL A 162 -9.28 13.11 4.96
N ALA A 163 -9.44 12.47 6.10
CA ALA A 163 -8.62 11.33 6.52
C ALA A 163 -9.37 10.02 6.28
N LEU A 164 -8.75 9.06 5.58
CA LEU A 164 -9.27 7.71 5.44
C LEU A 164 -8.40 6.75 6.25
N ILE A 165 -9.02 6.03 7.19
CA ILE A 165 -8.39 4.91 7.90
C ILE A 165 -9.00 3.62 7.38
N THR A 166 -8.20 2.80 6.68
CA THR A 166 -8.65 1.57 6.02
C THR A 166 -8.96 0.47 7.05
N THR A 167 -7.99 -0.36 7.39
CA THR A 167 -8.10 -1.42 8.38
C THR A 167 -7.09 -1.24 9.50
N ILE A 168 -7.40 -1.77 10.67
CA ILE A 168 -6.47 -1.88 11.80
C ILE A 168 -6.12 -3.36 11.97
N GLY A 169 -4.84 -3.66 12.04
CA GLY A 169 -4.31 -4.99 12.24
C GLY A 169 -2.88 -4.94 12.76
N ARG A 170 -2.35 -6.09 13.19
CA ARG A 170 -0.96 -6.21 13.64
C ARG A 170 -0.02 -6.16 12.45
N ASP A 171 0.83 -5.17 12.42
CA ASP A 171 1.97 -5.04 11.54
C ASP A 171 2.95 -4.04 12.17
N HIS A 172 4.23 -4.11 11.81
CA HIS A 172 5.27 -3.24 12.37
C HIS A 172 5.30 -3.24 13.90
N MET A 173 5.08 -4.40 14.52
CA MET A 173 4.92 -4.55 15.98
C MET A 173 6.10 -4.01 16.80
N ALA A 174 7.31 -4.03 16.23
CA ALA A 174 8.50 -3.42 16.86
C ALA A 174 8.36 -1.90 17.08
N TRP A 175 7.47 -1.22 16.35
CA TRP A 175 7.28 0.23 16.42
C TRP A 175 5.93 0.63 17.00
N LEU A 176 4.86 -0.12 16.68
CA LEU A 176 3.49 0.21 17.05
C LEU A 176 2.94 -0.64 18.19
N GLY A 177 3.71 -1.68 18.63
CA GLY A 177 3.24 -2.66 19.59
C GLY A 177 2.26 -3.67 18.99
N GLU A 178 1.72 -4.53 19.85
CA GLU A 178 0.78 -5.61 19.48
C GLU A 178 -0.68 -5.26 19.79
N ASP A 179 -0.90 -4.23 20.60
CA ASP A 179 -2.24 -3.80 21.02
C ASP A 179 -2.93 -3.05 19.89
N LEU A 180 -4.08 -3.57 19.45
CA LEU A 180 -4.88 -3.00 18.37
C LEU A 180 -5.42 -1.61 18.70
N ASP A 181 -5.75 -1.32 19.97
CA ASP A 181 -6.19 0.02 20.38
C ASP A 181 -5.03 1.03 20.31
N ALA A 182 -3.83 0.64 20.72
CA ALA A 182 -2.64 1.48 20.57
C ALA A 182 -2.33 1.77 19.08
N ILE A 183 -2.39 0.75 18.22
CA ILE A 183 -2.22 0.89 16.77
C ILE A 183 -3.30 1.81 16.18
N ALA A 184 -4.55 1.68 16.64
CA ALA A 184 -5.65 2.52 16.22
C ALA A 184 -5.43 4.01 16.60
N LEU A 185 -4.95 4.28 17.81
CA LEU A 185 -4.64 5.64 18.29
C LEU A 185 -3.51 6.30 17.46
N GLU A 186 -2.46 5.55 17.11
CA GLU A 186 -1.41 6.06 16.23
C GLU A 186 -1.94 6.42 14.85
N LYS A 187 -2.81 5.59 14.28
CA LYS A 187 -3.42 5.85 12.98
C LYS A 187 -4.45 6.99 13.04
N ALA A 188 -5.19 7.11 14.13
CA ALA A 188 -6.12 8.23 14.37
C ALA A 188 -5.43 9.60 14.40
N GLY A 189 -4.11 9.63 14.59
CA GLY A 189 -3.32 10.86 14.59
C GLY A 189 -3.32 11.66 13.26
N VAL A 190 -3.88 11.10 12.18
CA VAL A 190 -4.09 11.83 10.92
C VAL A 190 -5.44 12.59 10.88
N MET A 191 -6.33 12.34 11.84
CA MET A 191 -7.62 13.02 11.93
C MET A 191 -7.45 14.48 12.39
N ARG A 192 -8.38 15.35 12.00
CA ARG A 192 -8.37 16.76 12.37
C ARG A 192 -9.74 17.23 12.87
N PRO A 193 -9.80 18.20 13.80
CA PRO A 193 -11.06 18.78 14.26
C PRO A 193 -11.85 19.39 13.08
N GLY A 194 -13.17 19.16 13.06
CA GLY A 194 -14.06 19.69 12.01
C GLY A 194 -13.78 19.19 10.60
N ARG A 195 -12.96 18.11 10.45
CA ARG A 195 -12.74 17.40 9.19
C ARG A 195 -13.28 15.99 9.27
N THR A 196 -13.70 15.45 8.15
CA THR A 196 -14.26 14.11 8.13
C THR A 196 -13.17 13.05 8.19
N ALA A 197 -13.34 12.11 9.12
CA ALA A 197 -12.56 10.88 9.24
C ALA A 197 -13.42 9.70 8.74
N VAL A 198 -13.04 9.14 7.60
CA VAL A 198 -13.67 7.95 7.03
C VAL A 198 -12.99 6.70 7.61
N ILE A 199 -13.77 5.81 8.22
CA ILE A 199 -13.30 4.53 8.78
C ILE A 199 -13.79 3.40 7.89
N GLY A 200 -12.86 2.79 7.13
CA GLY A 200 -13.13 1.73 6.15
C GLY A 200 -13.30 0.33 6.74
N SER A 201 -13.55 0.22 8.04
CA SER A 201 -13.77 -1.05 8.73
C SER A 201 -15.15 -1.06 9.40
N ARG A 202 -15.85 -2.20 9.29
CA ARG A 202 -17.16 -2.42 9.98
C ARG A 202 -16.98 -2.57 11.48
N VAL A 203 -15.88 -3.19 11.89
CA VAL A 203 -15.58 -3.50 13.30
C VAL A 203 -14.15 -3.02 13.60
N PRO A 204 -13.92 -1.69 13.62
CA PRO A 204 -12.63 -1.16 14.05
C PRO A 204 -12.44 -1.34 15.56
N PRO A 205 -11.21 -1.31 16.10
CA PRO A 205 -11.00 -1.18 17.54
C PRO A 205 -11.78 0.03 18.10
N PRO A 206 -12.46 -0.12 19.25
CA PRO A 206 -13.30 0.94 19.81
C PRO A 206 -12.56 2.26 20.04
N ALA A 207 -11.28 2.19 20.37
CA ALA A 207 -10.41 3.36 20.56
C ALA A 207 -10.35 4.27 19.32
N LEU A 208 -10.48 3.73 18.09
CA LEU A 208 -10.42 4.52 16.87
C LEU A 208 -11.57 5.55 16.78
N ARG A 209 -12.81 5.10 16.98
CA ARG A 209 -13.99 5.98 16.94
C ARG A 209 -14.03 6.92 18.15
N ALA A 210 -13.69 6.41 19.33
CA ALA A 210 -13.60 7.23 20.53
C ALA A 210 -12.60 8.38 20.35
N ARG A 211 -11.43 8.10 19.79
CA ARG A 211 -10.42 9.13 19.51
C ARG A 211 -10.86 10.15 18.47
N ALA A 212 -11.59 9.73 17.43
CA ALA A 212 -12.14 10.64 16.44
C ALA A 212 -13.12 11.66 17.09
N VAL A 213 -13.99 11.18 17.97
CA VAL A 213 -14.93 12.03 18.74
C VAL A 213 -14.15 12.98 19.67
N GLU A 214 -13.14 12.51 20.38
CA GLU A 214 -12.30 13.31 21.28
C GLU A 214 -11.57 14.44 20.51
N ILE A 215 -11.07 14.14 19.30
CA ILE A 215 -10.45 15.14 18.41
C ILE A 215 -11.49 16.17 17.91
N GLY A 216 -12.77 15.83 17.88
CA GLY A 216 -13.82 16.63 17.26
C GLY A 216 -13.86 16.46 15.73
N ALA A 217 -13.44 15.29 15.22
CA ALA A 217 -13.59 14.92 13.80
C ALA A 217 -15.02 14.48 13.51
N GLU A 218 -15.50 14.73 12.29
CA GLU A 218 -16.74 14.16 11.78
C GLU A 218 -16.49 12.72 11.35
N VAL A 219 -17.22 11.76 11.93
CA VAL A 219 -16.96 10.33 11.66
C VAL A 219 -17.91 9.77 10.62
N ALA A 220 -17.37 9.11 9.60
CA ALA A 220 -18.12 8.27 8.69
C ALA A 220 -17.52 6.85 8.69
N GLN A 221 -18.21 5.88 9.31
CA GLN A 221 -17.76 4.50 9.48
C GLN A 221 -18.57 3.55 8.60
N LEU A 222 -17.88 2.62 7.94
CA LEU A 222 -18.49 1.54 7.18
C LEU A 222 -19.40 0.67 8.08
N GLY A 223 -20.60 0.40 7.61
CA GLY A 223 -21.62 -0.34 8.35
C GLY A 223 -22.47 0.52 9.29
N LEU A 224 -22.18 1.84 9.41
CA LEU A 224 -22.96 2.81 10.18
C LEU A 224 -23.42 3.99 9.33
N GLU A 225 -22.52 4.91 8.99
CA GLU A 225 -22.84 6.10 8.19
C GLU A 225 -22.88 5.81 6.69
N PHE A 226 -22.21 4.75 6.22
CA PHE A 226 -22.28 4.25 4.84
C PHE A 226 -22.13 2.74 4.79
N ASP A 227 -22.62 2.09 3.73
CA ASP A 227 -22.56 0.64 3.60
C ASP A 227 -22.47 0.15 2.14
N VAL A 228 -22.18 -1.15 2.00
CA VAL A 228 -22.18 -1.91 0.75
C VAL A 228 -23.12 -3.10 0.82
N HIS A 229 -23.86 -3.34 -0.24
CA HIS A 229 -24.70 -4.51 -0.40
C HIS A 229 -24.36 -5.22 -1.70
N ARG A 230 -23.91 -6.49 -1.60
CA ARG A 230 -23.62 -7.31 -2.79
C ARG A 230 -24.90 -7.70 -3.49
N VAL A 231 -24.86 -7.62 -4.81
CA VAL A 231 -25.95 -8.08 -5.69
C VAL A 231 -25.35 -8.94 -6.80
N PRO A 232 -26.14 -9.78 -7.54
CA PRO A 232 -25.62 -10.67 -8.56
C PRO A 232 -24.71 -9.97 -9.60
N ASP A 233 -25.12 -8.78 -10.06
CA ASP A 233 -24.43 -8.05 -11.13
C ASP A 233 -23.52 -6.91 -10.63
N GLY A 234 -23.02 -6.99 -9.39
CA GLY A 234 -22.15 -5.96 -8.82
C GLY A 234 -22.42 -5.73 -7.34
N TRP A 235 -22.56 -4.47 -6.96
CA TRP A 235 -22.85 -4.08 -5.59
C TRP A 235 -23.52 -2.70 -5.54
N HIS A 236 -24.23 -2.43 -4.48
CA HIS A 236 -24.82 -1.13 -4.17
C HIS A 236 -24.02 -0.46 -3.07
N TRP A 237 -23.68 0.80 -3.27
CA TRP A 237 -23.14 1.69 -2.26
C TRP A 237 -24.23 2.65 -1.76
N GLN A 238 -24.26 2.89 -0.47
CA GLN A 238 -25.23 3.80 0.17
C GLN A 238 -24.55 4.59 1.28
N ALA A 239 -24.87 5.88 1.39
CA ALA A 239 -24.43 6.74 2.49
C ALA A 239 -25.59 7.60 3.00
N GLY A 240 -25.67 7.78 4.32
CA GLY A 240 -26.53 8.77 4.97
C GLY A 240 -28.02 8.70 4.60
N GLY A 241 -28.58 7.54 4.38
CA GLY A 241 -30.00 7.38 4.00
C GLY A 241 -30.34 7.77 2.55
N SER A 242 -29.32 8.05 1.72
CA SER A 242 -29.49 8.27 0.27
C SER A 242 -29.97 7.00 -0.44
N ALA A 243 -30.50 7.15 -1.66
CA ALA A 243 -30.80 6.01 -2.51
C ALA A 243 -29.50 5.21 -2.83
N PRO A 244 -29.56 3.85 -2.81
CA PRO A 244 -28.42 3.03 -3.14
C PRO A 244 -27.94 3.28 -4.56
N LEU A 245 -26.61 3.44 -4.74
CA LEU A 245 -25.97 3.62 -6.04
C LEU A 245 -25.42 2.28 -6.52
N ALA A 246 -25.88 1.77 -7.65
CA ALA A 246 -25.34 0.58 -8.28
C ALA A 246 -23.91 0.85 -8.78
N MET A 247 -22.97 0.00 -8.38
CA MET A 247 -21.56 0.09 -8.75
C MET A 247 -21.07 -1.21 -9.39
N PRO A 248 -20.16 -1.14 -10.38
CA PRO A 248 -19.51 -2.32 -10.93
C PRO A 248 -18.50 -2.89 -9.92
N SER A 249 -18.15 -4.16 -10.05
CA SER A 249 -17.03 -4.72 -9.29
C SER A 249 -15.75 -3.92 -9.55
N PRO A 250 -14.97 -3.56 -8.52
CA PRO A 250 -13.66 -2.93 -8.70
C PRO A 250 -12.74 -3.82 -9.55
N ALA A 251 -11.85 -3.22 -10.35
CA ALA A 251 -10.84 -3.96 -11.10
C ALA A 251 -9.83 -4.65 -10.16
N LEU A 252 -9.53 -4.05 -9.01
CA LEU A 252 -8.75 -4.67 -7.95
C LEU A 252 -9.52 -5.83 -7.33
N ARG A 253 -8.90 -7.01 -7.32
CA ARG A 253 -9.54 -8.27 -6.91
C ARG A 253 -9.49 -8.48 -5.39
N GLY A 254 -10.53 -9.09 -4.87
CA GLY A 254 -10.66 -9.51 -3.47
C GLY A 254 -11.91 -8.95 -2.80
N PRO A 255 -12.54 -9.70 -1.88
CA PRO A 255 -13.78 -9.28 -1.23
C PRO A 255 -13.62 -8.00 -0.40
N PHE A 256 -12.44 -7.78 0.18
CA PHE A 256 -12.09 -6.57 0.95
C PHE A 256 -11.97 -5.31 0.08
N GLN A 257 -11.81 -5.45 -1.24
CA GLN A 257 -11.75 -4.30 -2.14
C GLN A 257 -13.09 -3.56 -2.27
N LEU A 258 -14.20 -4.23 -1.97
CA LEU A 258 -15.51 -3.55 -1.89
C LEU A 258 -15.56 -2.60 -0.70
N ASP A 259 -15.05 -3.00 0.45
CA ASP A 259 -14.99 -2.15 1.63
C ASP A 259 -14.03 -0.96 1.40
N ASN A 260 -12.89 -1.20 0.75
CA ASN A 260 -11.97 -0.14 0.31
C ASN A 260 -12.66 0.83 -0.66
N ALA A 261 -13.35 0.31 -1.68
CA ALA A 261 -14.08 1.12 -2.65
C ALA A 261 -15.20 1.95 -1.99
N ALA A 262 -15.94 1.36 -1.06
CA ALA A 262 -16.98 2.08 -0.32
C ALA A 262 -16.42 3.23 0.50
N ALA A 263 -15.30 3.01 1.18
CA ALA A 263 -14.64 4.04 1.96
C ALA A 263 -14.08 5.17 1.06
N VAL A 264 -13.53 4.81 -0.10
CA VAL A 264 -13.10 5.78 -1.13
C VAL A 264 -14.29 6.60 -1.63
N LEU A 265 -15.42 5.97 -1.98
CA LEU A 265 -16.62 6.68 -2.42
C LEU A 265 -17.18 7.61 -1.34
N MET A 266 -17.11 7.21 -0.06
CA MET A 266 -17.51 8.08 1.04
C MET A 266 -16.62 9.33 1.11
N ALA A 267 -15.30 9.17 1.04
CA ALA A 267 -14.37 10.30 1.05
C ALA A 267 -14.52 11.21 -0.18
N VAL A 268 -14.77 10.64 -1.37
CA VAL A 268 -15.10 11.40 -2.59
C VAL A 268 -16.38 12.21 -2.39
N SER A 269 -17.41 11.64 -1.75
CA SER A 269 -18.67 12.33 -1.48
C SER A 269 -18.51 13.48 -0.48
N VAL A 270 -17.64 13.32 0.51
CA VAL A 270 -17.30 14.41 1.46
C VAL A 270 -16.67 15.60 0.73
N LEU A 271 -15.82 15.34 -0.25
CA LEU A 271 -15.16 16.41 -1.02
C LEU A 271 -16.00 16.93 -2.20
N ALA A 272 -17.19 16.38 -2.46
CA ALA A 272 -18.05 16.78 -3.58
C ALA A 272 -18.39 18.28 -3.65
N PRO A 273 -18.51 19.04 -2.53
CA PRO A 273 -18.71 20.49 -2.61
C PRO A 273 -17.55 21.26 -3.24
N ARG A 274 -16.33 20.73 -3.15
CA ARG A 274 -15.11 21.33 -3.75
C ARG A 274 -14.69 20.64 -5.03
N LEU A 275 -14.87 19.32 -5.11
CA LEU A 275 -14.47 18.46 -6.21
C LEU A 275 -15.66 17.56 -6.61
N PRO A 276 -16.66 18.09 -7.32
CA PRO A 276 -17.82 17.30 -7.73
C PRO A 276 -17.42 16.17 -8.68
N VAL A 277 -17.81 14.93 -8.35
CA VAL A 277 -17.57 13.73 -9.16
C VAL A 277 -18.88 13.09 -9.55
N SER A 278 -19.09 12.87 -10.84
CA SER A 278 -20.29 12.18 -11.32
C SER A 278 -20.26 10.68 -10.97
N VAL A 279 -21.44 10.08 -10.81
CA VAL A 279 -21.57 8.62 -10.58
C VAL A 279 -20.88 7.82 -11.71
N ASN A 280 -20.93 8.32 -12.94
CA ASN A 280 -20.27 7.68 -14.07
C ASN A 280 -18.74 7.71 -13.93
N ALA A 281 -18.16 8.82 -13.46
CA ALA A 281 -16.72 8.91 -13.18
C ALA A 281 -16.31 7.98 -12.03
N MET A 282 -17.12 7.86 -10.97
CA MET A 282 -16.89 6.88 -9.89
C MET A 282 -16.84 5.45 -10.43
N ARG A 283 -17.82 5.06 -11.27
CA ARG A 283 -17.86 3.73 -11.89
C ARG A 283 -16.66 3.47 -12.79
N GLN A 284 -16.32 4.42 -13.65
CA GLN A 284 -15.15 4.31 -14.55
C GLN A 284 -13.84 4.22 -13.79
N GLY A 285 -13.68 5.03 -12.75
CA GLY A 285 -12.48 5.01 -11.90
C GLY A 285 -12.30 3.67 -11.20
N LEU A 286 -13.34 3.14 -10.56
CA LEU A 286 -13.28 1.83 -9.90
C LEU A 286 -12.95 0.69 -10.89
N HIS A 287 -13.48 0.76 -12.11
CA HIS A 287 -13.20 -0.23 -13.15
C HIS A 287 -11.79 -0.12 -13.75
N ARG A 288 -11.16 1.06 -13.68
CA ARG A 288 -9.82 1.31 -14.22
C ARG A 288 -8.71 1.29 -13.15
N ALA A 289 -9.07 1.28 -11.87
CA ALA A 289 -8.09 1.28 -10.80
C ALA A 289 -7.16 0.08 -10.90
N HIS A 290 -5.87 0.33 -10.99
CA HIS A 290 -4.83 -0.68 -11.10
C HIS A 290 -3.73 -0.45 -10.06
N LEU A 291 -3.21 -1.54 -9.49
CA LEU A 291 -2.07 -1.50 -8.59
C LEU A 291 -1.30 -2.82 -8.70
N ALA A 292 -0.04 -2.74 -9.07
CA ALA A 292 0.82 -3.90 -9.20
C ALA A 292 0.97 -4.64 -7.85
N GLY A 293 1.09 -5.97 -7.91
CA GLY A 293 1.28 -6.81 -6.73
C GLY A 293 0.05 -6.90 -5.81
N ARG A 294 -1.15 -6.61 -6.29
CA ARG A 294 -2.41 -6.79 -5.55
C ARG A 294 -3.30 -7.78 -6.30
N PHE A 295 -3.13 -9.05 -5.98
CA PHE A 295 -3.74 -10.18 -6.71
C PHE A 295 -3.62 -10.00 -8.23
N GLN A 296 -2.44 -9.59 -8.66
CA GLN A 296 -2.15 -9.34 -10.08
C GLN A 296 -2.05 -10.64 -10.83
N VAL A 297 -2.91 -10.84 -11.82
CA VAL A 297 -3.02 -12.09 -12.58
C VAL A 297 -2.37 -11.93 -13.93
N PHE A 298 -1.43 -12.81 -14.24
CA PHE A 298 -0.84 -13.00 -15.56
C PHE A 298 -1.38 -14.29 -16.16
N PRO A 299 -2.26 -14.21 -17.15
CA PRO A 299 -2.81 -15.39 -17.83
C PRO A 299 -1.71 -16.21 -18.49
N GLY A 300 -1.82 -17.52 -18.42
CA GLY A 300 -0.84 -18.44 -19.01
C GLY A 300 -1.08 -19.89 -18.59
N ALA A 301 -0.14 -20.74 -18.93
CA ALA A 301 -0.12 -22.14 -18.54
C ALA A 301 1.26 -22.46 -17.92
N PRO A 302 1.42 -22.35 -16.60
CA PRO A 302 0.40 -22.04 -15.57
C PRO A 302 0.01 -20.55 -15.52
N THR A 303 -1.14 -20.24 -14.88
CA THR A 303 -1.50 -18.89 -14.48
C THR A 303 -0.57 -18.42 -13.36
N LEU A 304 0.01 -17.20 -13.49
CA LEU A 304 0.82 -16.61 -12.43
C LEU A 304 -0.01 -15.55 -11.69
N ILE A 305 0.04 -15.58 -10.36
CA ILE A 305 -0.61 -14.60 -9.48
C ILE A 305 0.44 -14.00 -8.56
N LEU A 306 0.50 -12.66 -8.49
CA LEU A 306 1.42 -11.92 -7.62
C LEU A 306 0.63 -11.13 -6.58
N ASP A 307 0.96 -11.28 -5.30
CA ASP A 307 0.35 -10.55 -4.20
C ASP A 307 1.37 -10.22 -3.11
N VAL A 308 1.39 -8.98 -2.62
CA VAL A 308 2.32 -8.54 -1.58
C VAL A 308 1.85 -8.85 -0.15
N ALA A 309 0.90 -9.75 0.05
CA ALA A 309 0.44 -10.17 1.37
C ALA A 309 1.62 -10.62 2.25
N HIS A 310 1.81 -9.98 3.41
CA HIS A 310 2.98 -10.16 4.26
C HIS A 310 2.67 -10.10 5.77
N ASN A 311 1.39 -10.11 6.16
CA ASN A 311 0.91 -10.21 7.54
C ASN A 311 -0.35 -11.07 7.59
N GLY A 312 -0.78 -11.50 8.79
CA GLY A 312 -1.92 -12.43 8.95
C GLY A 312 -3.21 -11.92 8.32
N GLN A 313 -3.53 -10.62 8.49
CA GLN A 313 -4.74 -10.02 7.90
C GLN A 313 -4.69 -10.03 6.36
N ALA A 314 -3.56 -9.70 5.76
CA ALA A 314 -3.38 -9.73 4.30
C ALA A 314 -3.38 -11.18 3.77
N ALA A 315 -2.81 -12.13 4.51
CA ALA A 315 -2.84 -13.55 4.17
C ALA A 315 -4.26 -14.12 4.19
N GLN A 316 -5.08 -13.73 5.17
CA GLN A 316 -6.50 -14.08 5.21
C GLN A 316 -7.25 -13.54 3.98
N ALA A 317 -7.01 -12.27 3.62
CA ALA A 317 -7.60 -11.64 2.45
C ALA A 317 -7.18 -12.32 1.13
N LEU A 318 -5.89 -12.69 1.01
CA LEU A 318 -5.37 -13.48 -0.11
C LEU A 318 -6.04 -14.85 -0.18
N ALA A 319 -6.18 -15.55 0.95
CA ALA A 319 -6.83 -16.86 1.02
C ALA A 319 -8.29 -16.80 0.55
N GLU A 320 -9.05 -15.79 0.98
CA GLU A 320 -10.43 -15.57 0.54
C GLU A 320 -10.52 -15.31 -0.96
N THR A 321 -9.59 -14.51 -1.49
CA THR A 321 -9.53 -14.20 -2.92
C THR A 321 -9.16 -15.44 -3.74
N LEU A 322 -8.21 -16.26 -3.26
CA LEU A 322 -7.83 -17.52 -3.91
C LEU A 322 -8.96 -18.55 -3.92
N ARG A 323 -9.76 -18.64 -2.84
CA ARG A 323 -10.94 -19.54 -2.82
C ARG A 323 -11.98 -19.15 -3.86
N ALA A 324 -12.15 -17.85 -4.11
CA ALA A 324 -13.09 -17.34 -5.11
C ALA A 324 -12.51 -17.35 -6.53
N PHE A 325 -11.19 -17.47 -6.69
CA PHE A 325 -10.54 -17.44 -8.01
C PHE A 325 -10.55 -18.84 -8.65
N PRO A 326 -11.00 -18.98 -9.91
CA PRO A 326 -11.04 -20.26 -10.61
C PRO A 326 -9.62 -20.77 -10.85
N CYS A 327 -9.34 -21.98 -10.36
CA CYS A 327 -8.09 -22.72 -10.59
C CYS A 327 -8.48 -24.18 -10.78
N PRO A 328 -8.62 -24.67 -12.02
CA PRO A 328 -9.04 -26.05 -12.31
C PRO A 328 -8.02 -27.09 -11.83
N GLY A 329 -6.74 -26.72 -11.82
CA GLY A 329 -5.64 -27.56 -11.39
C GLY A 329 -5.20 -27.30 -9.95
N ARG A 330 -3.91 -27.46 -9.70
CA ARG A 330 -3.26 -27.28 -8.40
C ARG A 330 -2.80 -25.84 -8.19
N ARG A 331 -2.66 -25.45 -6.93
CA ARG A 331 -2.00 -24.17 -6.57
C ARG A 331 -0.61 -24.47 -6.00
N HIS A 332 0.39 -23.75 -6.50
CA HIS A 332 1.78 -23.82 -6.09
C HIS A 332 2.17 -22.49 -5.46
N ALA A 333 2.64 -22.51 -4.20
CA ALA A 333 3.09 -21.33 -3.50
C ALA A 333 4.57 -21.06 -3.81
N VAL A 334 4.90 -19.78 -4.05
CA VAL A 334 6.27 -19.25 -4.01
C VAL A 334 6.31 -18.21 -2.90
N LEU A 335 7.07 -18.46 -1.85
CA LEU A 335 7.06 -17.67 -0.63
C LEU A 335 8.45 -17.17 -0.26
N GLY A 336 8.53 -15.86 0.04
CA GLY A 336 9.66 -15.21 0.70
C GLY A 336 9.18 -14.13 1.64
N VAL A 337 9.68 -14.10 2.87
CA VAL A 337 9.18 -13.27 3.97
C VAL A 337 10.33 -12.47 4.60
N LEU A 338 10.03 -11.32 5.20
CA LEU A 338 10.99 -10.55 6.01
C LEU A 338 11.01 -11.05 7.46
N ARG A 339 12.14 -10.88 8.15
CA ARG A 339 12.39 -11.41 9.52
C ARG A 339 11.43 -10.86 10.57
N ASP A 340 10.93 -9.65 10.37
CA ASP A 340 10.05 -8.96 11.32
C ASP A 340 8.58 -9.43 11.23
N LYS A 341 8.26 -10.37 10.34
CA LYS A 341 6.89 -10.82 10.11
C LYS A 341 6.54 -12.09 10.88
N ALA A 342 5.29 -12.17 11.34
CA ALA A 342 4.74 -13.35 12.00
C ALA A 342 4.41 -14.44 10.97
N VAL A 343 5.39 -15.28 10.62
CA VAL A 343 5.28 -16.29 9.55
C VAL A 343 4.11 -17.23 9.81
N GLY A 344 3.89 -17.66 11.07
CA GLY A 344 2.77 -18.54 11.42
C GLY A 344 1.40 -17.94 11.05
N GLU A 345 1.19 -16.65 11.33
CA GLU A 345 -0.07 -15.96 10.99
C GLU A 345 -0.27 -15.84 9.47
N ILE A 346 0.82 -15.76 8.69
CA ILE A 346 0.76 -15.75 7.21
C ILE A 346 0.40 -17.14 6.69
N LEU A 347 0.96 -18.19 7.26
CA LEU A 347 0.78 -19.55 6.79
C LEU A 347 -0.61 -20.11 7.11
N GLU A 348 -1.14 -19.86 8.30
CA GLU A 348 -2.36 -20.46 8.83
C GLU A 348 -3.54 -20.45 7.84
N PRO A 349 -3.97 -19.30 7.24
CA PRO A 349 -5.10 -19.26 6.32
C PRO A 349 -4.78 -19.83 4.93
N LEU A 350 -3.49 -19.96 4.56
CA LEU A 350 -3.03 -20.31 3.22
C LEU A 350 -2.62 -21.76 3.08
N LEU A 351 -2.19 -22.43 4.16
CA LEU A 351 -1.76 -23.84 4.12
C LEU A 351 -2.73 -24.78 3.39
N PRO A 352 -4.06 -24.72 3.63
CA PRO A 352 -5.00 -25.64 2.98
C PRO A 352 -5.18 -25.41 1.48
N LEU A 353 -4.65 -24.31 0.93
CA LEU A 353 -4.92 -23.88 -0.44
C LEU A 353 -3.82 -24.30 -1.43
N PHE A 354 -2.66 -24.74 -0.95
CA PHE A 354 -1.50 -25.04 -1.78
C PHE A 354 -1.09 -26.51 -1.71
N SER A 355 -0.80 -27.06 -2.88
CA SER A 355 -0.30 -28.43 -3.02
C SER A 355 1.21 -28.50 -2.83
N THR A 356 1.95 -27.43 -3.14
CA THR A 356 3.41 -27.38 -2.95
C THR A 356 3.86 -25.98 -2.54
N TRP A 357 5.01 -25.93 -1.88
CA TRP A 357 5.65 -24.72 -1.38
C TRP A 357 7.09 -24.65 -1.88
N ASP A 358 7.40 -23.66 -2.68
CA ASP A 358 8.73 -23.31 -3.15
C ASP A 358 9.19 -22.06 -2.41
N LEU A 359 10.17 -22.19 -1.53
CA LEU A 359 10.60 -21.14 -0.62
C LEU A 359 11.88 -20.53 -1.15
N GLY A 360 11.99 -19.20 -1.10
CA GLY A 360 13.18 -18.48 -1.52
C GLY A 360 13.49 -17.31 -0.61
N GLN A 361 14.71 -16.80 -0.72
CA GLN A 361 15.16 -15.60 -0.03
C GLN A 361 15.40 -14.50 -1.06
N SER A 362 14.97 -13.27 -0.76
CA SER A 362 15.33 -12.07 -1.53
C SER A 362 16.70 -11.55 -1.07
N ASP A 363 17.31 -10.66 -1.87
CA ASP A 363 18.58 -10.02 -1.53
C ASP A 363 18.44 -8.88 -0.49
N ASP A 364 17.23 -8.61 0.01
CA ASP A 364 17.00 -7.64 1.10
C ASP A 364 17.68 -8.13 2.39
N ALA A 365 18.48 -7.26 3.02
CA ALA A 365 19.16 -7.57 4.27
C ALA A 365 18.21 -7.99 5.40
N ARG A 366 16.93 -7.61 5.33
CA ARG A 366 15.87 -8.00 6.25
C ARG A 366 15.18 -9.31 5.88
N ALA A 367 15.55 -9.96 4.76
CA ALA A 367 14.93 -11.22 4.37
C ALA A 367 15.14 -12.30 5.44
N LEU A 368 14.08 -13.07 5.70
CA LEU A 368 14.19 -14.26 6.56
C LEU A 368 15.02 -15.31 5.82
N PRO A 369 16.07 -15.88 6.46
CA PRO A 369 16.84 -16.97 5.87
C PRO A 369 15.93 -18.10 5.41
N VAL A 370 16.18 -18.62 4.21
CA VAL A 370 15.32 -19.68 3.64
C VAL A 370 15.27 -20.94 4.50
N ALA A 371 16.34 -21.25 5.24
CA ALA A 371 16.37 -22.39 6.17
C ALA A 371 15.36 -22.19 7.33
N ASP A 372 15.29 -20.98 7.89
CA ASP A 372 14.36 -20.65 8.97
C ASP A 372 12.91 -20.64 8.45
N LEU A 373 12.69 -20.10 7.25
CA LEU A 373 11.39 -20.12 6.58
C LEU A 373 10.94 -21.57 6.31
N HIS A 374 11.86 -22.43 5.84
CA HIS A 374 11.57 -23.86 5.61
C HIS A 374 11.17 -24.56 6.91
N ALA A 375 11.91 -24.34 7.99
CA ALA A 375 11.59 -24.90 9.31
C ALA A 375 10.20 -24.45 9.79
N ALA A 376 9.86 -23.16 9.62
CA ALA A 376 8.55 -22.62 9.99
C ALA A 376 7.40 -23.24 9.16
N VAL A 377 7.56 -23.40 7.85
CA VAL A 377 6.57 -24.02 6.98
C VAL A 377 6.41 -25.49 7.33
N MET A 378 7.49 -26.24 7.54
CA MET A 378 7.44 -27.64 7.94
C MET A 378 6.73 -27.84 9.28
N ALA A 379 7.00 -26.96 10.26
CA ALA A 379 6.32 -27.00 11.56
C ALA A 379 4.80 -26.73 11.43
N ALA A 380 4.42 -25.80 10.54
CA ALA A 380 3.01 -25.44 10.31
C ALA A 380 2.22 -26.51 9.54
N ILE A 381 2.84 -27.21 8.62
CA ILE A 381 2.21 -28.28 7.83
C ILE A 381 1.91 -29.51 8.70
N GLY A 382 2.75 -29.79 9.72
CA GLY A 382 2.55 -30.93 10.62
C GLY A 382 2.96 -32.29 10.06
N ALA A 383 2.86 -33.34 10.89
CA ALA A 383 3.42 -34.69 10.63
C ALA A 383 2.68 -35.53 9.57
N GLY A 384 1.62 -35.04 8.97
CA GLY A 384 0.77 -35.84 8.05
C GLY A 384 0.96 -35.53 6.56
N VAL A 385 1.81 -34.54 6.21
CA VAL A 385 2.02 -34.12 4.83
C VAL A 385 3.39 -34.56 4.32
N ASP A 386 3.47 -34.96 3.05
CA ASP A 386 4.73 -35.36 2.41
C ASP A 386 5.73 -34.18 2.46
N PRO A 387 6.86 -34.31 3.14
CA PRO A 387 7.90 -33.29 3.21
C PRO A 387 8.40 -32.82 1.83
N ALA A 388 8.29 -33.69 0.81
CA ALA A 388 8.69 -33.36 -0.56
C ALA A 388 7.82 -32.27 -1.22
N CYS A 389 6.68 -31.89 -0.61
CA CYS A 389 5.88 -30.76 -1.08
C CYS A 389 6.50 -29.40 -0.72
N VAL A 390 7.47 -29.34 0.20
CA VAL A 390 8.17 -28.10 0.61
C VAL A 390 9.62 -28.15 0.13
N ARG A 391 10.03 -27.13 -0.61
CA ARG A 391 11.38 -27.06 -1.21
C ARG A 391 12.00 -25.70 -0.94
N ALA A 392 13.24 -25.69 -0.49
CA ALA A 392 14.04 -24.49 -0.33
C ALA A 392 14.93 -24.25 -1.58
N HIS A 393 14.98 -23.01 -2.02
CA HIS A 393 15.77 -22.59 -3.19
C HIS A 393 16.70 -21.45 -2.80
N ALA A 394 17.79 -21.26 -3.55
CA ALA A 394 18.79 -20.22 -3.27
C ALA A 394 18.22 -18.78 -3.41
N SER A 395 17.16 -18.58 -4.20
CA SER A 395 16.54 -17.28 -4.43
C SER A 395 15.05 -17.41 -4.76
N ILE A 396 14.31 -16.30 -4.71
CA ILE A 396 12.92 -16.22 -5.17
C ILE A 396 12.82 -16.57 -6.67
N ALA A 397 13.78 -16.10 -7.49
CA ALA A 397 13.78 -16.41 -8.93
C ALA A 397 13.91 -17.92 -9.19
N ALA A 398 14.79 -18.60 -8.44
CA ALA A 398 14.94 -20.05 -8.53
C ALA A 398 13.68 -20.80 -8.04
N ALA A 399 13.06 -20.33 -6.96
CA ALA A 399 11.80 -20.87 -6.45
C ALA A 399 10.67 -20.75 -7.50
N LEU A 400 10.53 -19.58 -8.12
CA LEU A 400 9.54 -19.32 -9.17
C LEU A 400 9.78 -20.19 -10.41
N ALA A 401 11.02 -20.32 -10.86
CA ALA A 401 11.38 -21.16 -11.99
C ALA A 401 11.02 -22.64 -11.71
N ALA A 402 11.34 -23.14 -10.52
CA ALA A 402 11.02 -24.51 -10.10
C ALA A 402 9.50 -24.75 -10.00
N ALA A 403 8.75 -23.81 -9.44
CA ALA A 403 7.29 -23.89 -9.37
C ALA A 403 6.66 -23.91 -10.77
N ARG A 404 7.11 -23.02 -11.68
CA ARG A 404 6.63 -22.97 -13.07
C ARG A 404 6.94 -24.26 -13.85
N ALA A 405 8.15 -24.81 -13.69
CA ALA A 405 8.56 -26.05 -14.38
C ALA A 405 7.74 -27.27 -13.95
N ARG A 406 7.17 -27.25 -12.74
CA ARG A 406 6.35 -28.35 -12.20
C ARG A 406 4.89 -28.19 -12.53
N ALA A 407 4.41 -26.95 -12.62
CA ALA A 407 3.01 -26.66 -12.83
C ALA A 407 2.55 -27.01 -14.25
N GLY A 408 1.38 -27.64 -14.34
CA GLY A 408 0.73 -28.02 -15.59
C GLY A 408 -0.29 -27.00 -16.10
N VAL A 409 -0.95 -27.37 -17.19
CA VAL A 409 -2.08 -26.62 -17.74
C VAL A 409 -3.22 -26.61 -16.71
N GLY A 410 -3.74 -25.41 -16.42
CA GLY A 410 -4.82 -25.22 -15.42
C GLY A 410 -4.33 -24.99 -14.00
N ASP A 411 -3.02 -25.15 -13.73
CA ASP A 411 -2.44 -24.83 -12.43
C ASP A 411 -2.24 -23.32 -12.25
N CYS A 412 -2.14 -22.91 -10.99
CA CYS A 412 -1.79 -21.55 -10.61
C CYS A 412 -0.48 -21.54 -9.80
N VAL A 413 0.44 -20.64 -10.15
CA VAL A 413 1.62 -20.31 -9.33
C VAL A 413 1.34 -18.98 -8.65
N VAL A 414 1.39 -18.94 -7.31
CA VAL A 414 1.09 -17.77 -6.51
C VAL A 414 2.34 -17.33 -5.76
N VAL A 415 2.81 -16.11 -6.02
CA VAL A 415 3.99 -15.52 -5.39
C VAL A 415 3.55 -14.49 -4.36
N PHE A 416 4.01 -14.63 -3.11
CA PHE A 416 3.63 -13.72 -2.02
C PHE A 416 4.65 -13.70 -0.88
N GLY A 417 4.38 -12.87 0.15
CA GLY A 417 5.10 -12.84 1.42
C GLY A 417 5.90 -11.55 1.67
N SER A 418 6.24 -10.78 0.65
CA SER A 418 6.83 -9.44 0.79
C SER A 418 6.79 -8.67 -0.53
N PHE A 419 7.01 -7.34 -0.47
CA PHE A 419 7.21 -6.52 -1.67
C PHE A 419 8.43 -6.96 -2.46
N THR A 420 9.55 -7.25 -1.79
CA THR A 420 10.79 -7.70 -2.45
C THR A 420 10.62 -9.06 -3.12
N THR A 421 9.81 -9.94 -2.58
CA THR A 421 9.46 -11.23 -3.22
C THR A 421 8.70 -11.03 -4.52
N VAL A 422 7.71 -10.14 -4.50
CA VAL A 422 6.91 -9.80 -5.69
C VAL A 422 7.73 -9.03 -6.71
N GLU A 423 8.62 -8.13 -6.28
CA GLU A 423 9.56 -7.41 -7.14
C GLU A 423 10.39 -8.40 -7.98
N VAL A 424 11.06 -9.37 -7.35
CA VAL A 424 11.87 -10.38 -8.04
C VAL A 424 11.03 -11.16 -9.04
N ALA A 425 9.80 -11.53 -8.67
CA ALA A 425 8.91 -12.26 -9.57
C ALA A 425 8.46 -11.41 -10.77
N LEU A 426 8.21 -10.11 -10.58
CA LEU A 426 7.87 -9.19 -11.68
C LEU A 426 9.03 -9.04 -12.66
N ARG A 427 10.27 -8.82 -12.17
CA ARG A 427 11.47 -8.74 -13.01
C ARG A 427 11.67 -10.02 -13.81
N ALA A 428 11.62 -11.18 -13.17
CA ALA A 428 11.77 -12.48 -13.82
C ALA A 428 10.65 -12.79 -14.86
N SER A 429 9.48 -12.16 -14.71
CA SER A 429 8.37 -12.34 -15.65
C SER A 429 8.48 -11.41 -16.86
N ALA A 430 9.03 -10.21 -16.70
CA ALA A 430 9.25 -9.26 -17.79
C ALA A 430 10.33 -9.79 -18.77
N ASP A 431 11.39 -10.41 -18.25
CA ASP A 431 12.48 -10.97 -19.04
C ASP A 431 12.06 -12.19 -19.90
N GLY A 432 11.00 -12.90 -19.49
CA GLY A 432 10.57 -14.15 -20.16
C GLY A 432 9.32 -14.05 -21.04
N THR A 433 8.54 -12.97 -20.98
CA THR A 433 7.23 -12.91 -21.65
C THR A 433 6.98 -11.68 -22.52
N GLY A 434 7.88 -10.69 -22.54
CA GLY A 434 7.67 -9.44 -23.31
C GLY A 434 6.44 -8.63 -22.84
N VAL A 435 5.89 -8.94 -21.68
CA VAL A 435 4.79 -8.20 -21.07
C VAL A 435 5.39 -7.04 -20.29
N THR A 436 5.14 -5.84 -20.74
CA THR A 436 5.43 -4.59 -20.01
C THR A 436 4.64 -4.60 -18.69
N PRO A 437 5.28 -4.24 -17.55
CA PRO A 437 4.64 -4.22 -16.23
C PRO A 437 3.47 -3.23 -16.13
#